data_d766fd22ba01ebeb49598f27c9f00e79
#
_entry.id   d766fd22ba01ebeb49598f27c9f00e79
#
_cell.length_a   1.000
_cell.length_b   1.000
_cell.length_c   1.000
_cell.angle_alpha   90.00
_cell.angle_beta   90.00
_cell.angle_gamma   90.00
#
_symmetry.space_group_name_H-M   'P 1'
#
loop_
_entity.id
_entity.type
_entity.pdbx_description
1 polymer ?
#
loop_
_entity_poly.entity_id
_entity_poly.type
_entity_poly.pdbx_seq_one_letter_code
_entity_poly.pdbx_strand_id
1 'polypeptide(L)'
;MKYGTWTISSYEPADARALCAAGFSPITAALLCSRGYRDAGAAREFLSCSYPLSSPFALLDMDKAAARVKQALSRREHIAVFGDYDVDGITATCLLTEYLRSKGGHVTSYIPARLEEGYGLNPIAIDTLKKQGVELIVTVDCGITANHEAALCRELGIDLVITDHHECKTELPQAAALVDPHRKDQPQ
;
A
#
# COMPACT_ATOMS: atom_id res chain seq x y z
N MET A 1 -12.13 -30.41 8.37
CA MET A 1 -10.67 -30.49 8.22
C MET A 1 -10.09 -29.14 8.59
N LYS A 2 -9.00 -29.13 9.36
CA LYS A 2 -8.36 -27.88 9.86
C LYS A 2 -7.61 -27.10 8.76
N TYR A 3 -7.37 -27.74 7.62
CA TYR A 3 -6.70 -27.17 6.45
C TYR A 3 -7.52 -27.48 5.22
N GLY A 4 -7.67 -26.50 4.32
CA GLY A 4 -8.40 -26.66 3.06
C GLY A 4 -7.79 -27.71 2.12
N THR A 5 -8.41 -27.93 0.98
CA THR A 5 -7.89 -28.82 -0.06
C THR A 5 -6.68 -28.17 -0.74
N TRP A 6 -5.56 -28.87 -0.79
CA TRP A 6 -4.40 -28.45 -1.55
C TRP A 6 -4.65 -28.64 -3.04
N THR A 7 -4.41 -27.60 -3.83
CA THR A 7 -4.43 -27.67 -5.29
C THR A 7 -3.06 -27.30 -5.85
N ILE A 8 -2.56 -28.11 -6.79
CA ILE A 8 -1.32 -27.83 -7.51
C ILE A 8 -1.72 -27.17 -8.83
N SER A 9 -1.16 -25.98 -9.10
CA SER A 9 -1.39 -25.29 -10.38
C SER A 9 -0.85 -26.14 -11.52
N SER A 10 -1.68 -26.39 -12.53
CA SER A 10 -1.28 -27.10 -13.74
C SER A 10 -0.50 -26.20 -14.68
N TYR A 11 0.36 -26.79 -15.47
CA TYR A 11 1.07 -26.15 -16.57
C TYR A 11 1.34 -27.18 -17.68
N GLU A 12 1.59 -26.70 -18.89
CA GLU A 12 1.93 -27.56 -20.02
C GLU A 12 3.38 -28.05 -19.90
N PRO A 13 3.62 -29.40 -19.83
CA PRO A 13 4.97 -29.93 -19.70
C PRO A 13 5.91 -29.54 -20.85
N ALA A 14 5.37 -29.25 -22.03
CA ALA A 14 6.15 -28.79 -23.18
C ALA A 14 6.78 -27.42 -22.94
N ASP A 15 6.02 -26.48 -22.34
CA ASP A 15 6.51 -25.14 -22.02
C ASP A 15 7.63 -25.21 -20.97
N ALA A 16 7.46 -26.03 -19.94
CA ALA A 16 8.50 -26.20 -18.92
C ALA A 16 9.80 -26.82 -19.52
N ARG A 17 9.68 -27.78 -20.45
CA ARG A 17 10.84 -28.31 -21.19
C ARG A 17 11.52 -27.24 -22.04
N ALA A 18 10.75 -26.36 -22.70
CA ALA A 18 11.30 -25.27 -23.49
C ALA A 18 12.07 -24.28 -22.60
N LEU A 19 11.55 -23.93 -21.42
CA LEU A 19 12.26 -23.09 -20.47
C LEU A 19 13.52 -23.79 -19.93
N CYS A 20 13.47 -25.09 -19.64
CA CYS A 20 14.68 -25.85 -19.25
C CYS A 20 15.75 -25.83 -20.36
N ALA A 21 15.36 -26.01 -21.62
CA ALA A 21 16.28 -25.90 -22.75
C ALA A 21 16.87 -24.48 -22.91
N ALA A 22 16.15 -23.44 -22.45
CA ALA A 22 16.61 -22.08 -22.39
C ALA A 22 17.50 -21.75 -21.16
N GLY A 23 17.81 -22.77 -20.31
CA GLY A 23 18.74 -22.65 -19.20
C GLY A 23 18.10 -22.44 -17.82
N PHE A 24 16.78 -22.52 -17.69
CA PHE A 24 16.12 -22.48 -16.37
C PHE A 24 16.18 -23.84 -15.68
N SER A 25 16.28 -23.83 -14.35
CA SER A 25 16.17 -25.09 -13.59
C SER A 25 14.77 -25.70 -13.74
N PRO A 26 14.60 -27.04 -13.63
CA PRO A 26 13.27 -27.67 -13.74
C PRO A 26 12.23 -27.09 -12.77
N ILE A 27 12.64 -26.78 -11.54
CA ILE A 27 11.74 -26.17 -10.54
C ILE A 27 11.35 -24.76 -10.94
N THR A 28 12.32 -23.95 -11.35
CA THR A 28 12.06 -22.56 -11.81
C THR A 28 11.15 -22.55 -13.05
N ALA A 29 11.41 -23.44 -14.01
CA ALA A 29 10.57 -23.56 -15.21
C ALA A 29 9.12 -23.93 -14.86
N ALA A 30 8.92 -24.92 -13.97
CA ALA A 30 7.59 -25.32 -13.52
C ALA A 30 6.85 -24.17 -12.82
N LEU A 31 7.52 -23.43 -11.94
CA LEU A 31 6.95 -22.28 -11.23
C LEU A 31 6.60 -21.14 -12.18
N LEU A 32 7.46 -20.83 -13.15
CA LEU A 32 7.20 -19.80 -14.15
C LEU A 32 6.00 -20.16 -15.02
N CYS A 33 5.97 -21.41 -15.55
CA CYS A 33 4.85 -21.89 -16.35
C CYS A 33 3.52 -21.88 -15.57
N SER A 34 3.52 -22.28 -14.31
CA SER A 34 2.32 -22.25 -13.46
C SER A 34 1.79 -20.82 -13.18
N ARG A 35 2.63 -19.81 -13.41
CA ARG A 35 2.30 -18.37 -13.33
C ARG A 35 2.07 -17.74 -14.71
N GLY A 36 2.05 -18.52 -15.77
CA GLY A 36 1.74 -18.04 -17.12
C GLY A 36 2.96 -17.60 -17.95
N TYR A 37 4.17 -17.63 -17.41
CA TYR A 37 5.39 -17.30 -18.15
C TYR A 37 5.86 -18.54 -18.95
N ARG A 38 5.48 -18.61 -20.21
CA ARG A 38 5.75 -19.76 -21.10
C ARG A 38 6.91 -19.53 -22.07
N ASP A 39 7.24 -18.26 -22.30
CA ASP A 39 8.33 -17.83 -23.18
C ASP A 39 9.58 -17.48 -22.36
N ALA A 40 10.76 -17.87 -22.88
CA ALA A 40 12.02 -17.63 -22.17
C ALA A 40 12.41 -16.15 -22.09
N GLY A 41 11.99 -15.32 -23.06
CA GLY A 41 12.21 -13.88 -23.04
C GLY A 41 11.41 -13.24 -21.91
N ALA A 42 10.09 -13.47 -21.89
CA ALA A 42 9.20 -12.99 -20.86
C ALA A 42 9.59 -13.48 -19.46
N ALA A 43 10.06 -14.75 -19.36
CA ALA A 43 10.55 -15.31 -18.11
C ALA A 43 11.81 -14.59 -17.60
N ARG A 44 12.77 -14.29 -18.48
CA ARG A 44 13.98 -13.53 -18.12
C ARG A 44 13.65 -12.08 -17.75
N GLU A 45 12.78 -11.44 -18.50
CA GLU A 45 12.31 -10.09 -18.21
C GLU A 45 11.69 -10.02 -16.81
N PHE A 46 10.76 -10.93 -16.48
CA PHE A 46 10.16 -11.02 -15.15
C PHE A 46 11.21 -11.19 -14.04
N LEU A 47 12.18 -12.11 -14.23
CA LEU A 47 13.22 -12.37 -13.22
C LEU A 47 14.29 -11.28 -13.15
N SER A 48 14.46 -10.49 -14.19
CA SER A 48 15.47 -9.41 -14.20
C SER A 48 15.12 -8.25 -13.29
N CYS A 49 13.85 -8.11 -12.91
CA CYS A 49 13.32 -6.96 -12.16
C CYS A 49 13.67 -5.60 -12.81
N SER A 50 13.88 -5.59 -14.13
CA SER A 50 14.38 -4.43 -14.89
C SER A 50 13.26 -3.63 -15.57
N TYR A 51 12.06 -3.67 -15.00
CA TYR A 51 10.96 -2.88 -15.52
C TYR A 51 11.19 -1.39 -15.32
N PRO A 52 10.92 -0.55 -16.34
CA PRO A 52 10.93 0.88 -16.14
C PRO A 52 9.85 1.24 -15.09
N LEU A 53 10.20 2.14 -14.18
CA LEU A 53 9.23 2.64 -13.20
C LEU A 53 8.09 3.35 -13.94
N SER A 54 6.89 2.92 -13.69
CA SER A 54 5.69 3.61 -14.17
C SER A 54 5.55 4.97 -13.49
N SER A 55 4.82 5.90 -14.15
CA SER A 55 4.46 7.15 -13.47
C SER A 55 3.65 6.84 -12.20
N PRO A 56 3.98 7.45 -11.05
CA PRO A 56 3.18 7.27 -9.84
C PRO A 56 1.73 7.75 -10.03
N PHE A 57 1.48 8.67 -10.96
CA PHE A 57 0.14 9.15 -11.32
C PHE A 57 -0.68 8.15 -12.16
N ALA A 58 -0.12 6.99 -12.49
CA ALA A 58 -0.92 5.87 -12.99
C ALA A 58 -1.76 5.21 -11.87
N LEU A 59 -1.39 5.40 -10.61
CA LEU A 59 -2.23 4.97 -9.48
C LEU A 59 -3.40 5.94 -9.29
N LEU A 60 -4.58 5.37 -9.15
CA LEU A 60 -5.82 6.12 -8.94
C LEU A 60 -5.72 6.97 -7.66
N ASP A 61 -6.24 8.20 -7.71
CA ASP A 61 -6.21 9.21 -6.64
C ASP A 61 -4.80 9.70 -6.21
N MET A 62 -3.71 9.28 -6.88
CA MET A 62 -2.37 9.78 -6.55
C MET A 62 -2.25 11.31 -6.74
N ASP A 63 -2.90 11.84 -7.76
CA ASP A 63 -2.99 13.27 -8.03
C ASP A 63 -3.71 14.01 -6.91
N LYS A 64 -4.83 13.48 -6.42
CA LYS A 64 -5.60 14.02 -5.29
C LYS A 64 -4.81 13.95 -3.99
N ALA A 65 -4.15 12.80 -3.72
CA ALA A 65 -3.30 12.64 -2.55
C ALA A 65 -2.17 13.66 -2.54
N ALA A 66 -1.43 13.77 -3.65
CA ALA A 66 -0.36 14.75 -3.79
C ALA A 66 -0.85 16.20 -3.67
N ALA A 67 -2.02 16.52 -4.25
CA ALA A 67 -2.63 17.85 -4.15
C ALA A 67 -3.01 18.18 -2.70
N ARG A 68 -3.65 17.24 -1.97
CA ARG A 68 -4.07 17.44 -0.57
C ARG A 68 -2.86 17.64 0.36
N VAL A 69 -1.81 16.83 0.19
CA VAL A 69 -0.57 16.97 0.97
C VAL A 69 0.12 18.32 0.67
N LYS A 70 0.21 18.72 -0.60
CA LYS A 70 0.76 20.03 -0.97
C LYS A 70 -0.06 21.19 -0.37
N GLN A 71 -1.38 21.05 -0.34
CA GLN A 71 -2.27 22.03 0.30
C GLN A 71 -1.98 22.15 1.80
N ALA A 72 -1.83 21.00 2.51
CA ALA A 72 -1.50 21.00 3.93
C ALA A 72 -0.16 21.69 4.21
N LEU A 73 0.87 21.41 3.41
CA LEU A 73 2.17 22.09 3.52
C LEU A 73 2.04 23.60 3.31
N SER A 74 1.30 24.03 2.28
CA SER A 74 1.13 25.45 1.97
C SER A 74 0.36 26.22 3.04
N ARG A 75 -0.59 25.58 3.70
CA ARG A 75 -1.40 26.13 4.79
C ARG A 75 -0.77 25.97 6.17
N ARG A 76 0.37 25.27 6.25
CA ARG A 76 1.04 24.92 7.50
C ARG A 76 0.15 24.10 8.44
N GLU A 77 -0.71 23.25 7.88
CA GLU A 77 -1.54 22.33 8.63
C GLU A 77 -0.67 21.31 9.38
N HIS A 78 -1.12 20.86 10.54
CA HIS A 78 -0.46 19.78 11.25
C HIS A 78 -0.80 18.43 10.60
N ILE A 79 0.23 17.78 10.06
CA ILE A 79 0.12 16.50 9.36
C ILE A 79 0.56 15.37 10.29
N ALA A 80 -0.23 14.32 10.41
CA ALA A 80 0.23 13.06 10.98
C ALA A 80 0.53 12.05 9.87
N VAL A 81 1.70 11.42 9.93
CA VAL A 81 2.02 10.24 9.14
C VAL A 81 1.77 9.03 10.05
N PHE A 82 0.78 8.23 9.68
CA PHE A 82 0.33 7.07 10.45
C PHE A 82 0.74 5.79 9.73
N GLY A 83 1.60 4.98 10.33
CA GLY A 83 2.06 3.72 9.74
C GLY A 83 1.73 2.50 10.58
N ASP A 84 2.04 1.33 10.04
CA ASP A 84 1.99 0.08 10.78
C ASP A 84 3.30 -0.16 11.56
N TYR A 85 3.28 -1.13 12.44
CA TYR A 85 4.38 -1.50 13.34
C TYR A 85 5.38 -2.49 12.73
N ASP A 86 5.16 -2.97 11.54
CA ASP A 86 6.12 -3.85 10.85
C ASP A 86 7.19 -3.05 10.08
N VAL A 87 8.10 -3.75 9.39
CA VAL A 87 9.22 -3.10 8.70
C VAL A 87 8.74 -2.15 7.61
N ASP A 88 7.70 -2.51 6.87
CA ASP A 88 7.19 -1.71 5.76
C ASP A 88 6.53 -0.43 6.30
N GLY A 89 5.68 -0.55 7.32
CA GLY A 89 5.05 0.59 7.98
C GLY A 89 6.06 1.52 8.65
N ILE A 90 7.02 0.98 9.40
CA ILE A 90 8.06 1.77 10.07
C ILE A 90 8.91 2.54 9.05
N THR A 91 9.39 1.87 8.00
CA THR A 91 10.26 2.51 7.00
C THR A 91 9.50 3.53 6.17
N ALA A 92 8.25 3.24 5.77
CA ALA A 92 7.40 4.18 5.05
C ALA A 92 7.08 5.42 5.89
N THR A 93 6.76 5.23 7.19
CA THR A 93 6.53 6.33 8.13
C THR A 93 7.76 7.22 8.27
N CYS A 94 8.93 6.62 8.44
CA CYS A 94 10.19 7.36 8.53
C CYS A 94 10.44 8.17 7.26
N LEU A 95 10.37 7.52 6.10
CA LEU A 95 10.63 8.14 4.79
C LEU A 95 9.71 9.34 4.54
N LEU A 96 8.39 9.16 4.69
CA LEU A 96 7.43 10.22 4.41
C LEU A 96 7.52 11.36 5.43
N THR A 97 7.70 11.04 6.71
CA THR A 97 7.87 12.05 7.78
C THR A 97 9.08 12.95 7.49
N GLU A 98 10.23 12.34 7.23
CA GLU A 98 11.47 13.10 6.94
C GLU A 98 11.34 13.93 5.65
N TYR A 99 10.72 13.35 4.62
CA TYR A 99 10.46 14.09 3.38
C TYR A 99 9.59 15.32 3.62
N LEU A 100 8.46 15.18 4.30
CA LEU A 100 7.53 16.29 4.56
C LEU A 100 8.16 17.35 5.48
N ARG A 101 8.94 16.94 6.49
CA ARG A 101 9.72 17.86 7.33
C ARG A 101 10.74 18.64 6.52
N SER A 102 11.43 17.99 5.58
CA SER A 102 12.40 18.65 4.68
C SER A 102 11.74 19.71 3.78
N LYS A 103 10.41 19.62 3.57
CA LYS A 103 9.60 20.61 2.86
C LYS A 103 9.02 21.70 3.78
N GLY A 104 9.44 21.74 5.05
CA GLY A 104 8.96 22.71 6.04
C GLY A 104 7.62 22.35 6.67
N GLY A 105 7.15 21.10 6.53
CA GLY A 105 5.91 20.63 7.12
C GLY A 105 5.98 20.50 8.64
N HIS A 106 4.87 20.83 9.33
CA HIS A 106 4.64 20.50 10.72
C HIS A 106 4.11 19.06 10.77
N VAL A 107 4.98 18.10 11.13
CA VAL A 107 4.69 16.67 10.96
C VAL A 107 4.96 15.86 12.22
N THR A 108 3.97 15.09 12.63
CA THR A 108 4.05 14.07 13.68
C THR A 108 3.98 12.68 13.05
N SER A 109 4.86 11.77 13.45
CA SER A 109 4.74 10.35 13.10
C SER A 109 3.98 9.61 14.19
N TYR A 110 3.16 8.65 13.80
CA TYR A 110 2.41 7.79 14.72
C TYR A 110 2.48 6.33 14.25
N ILE A 111 2.88 5.46 15.14
CA ILE A 111 2.85 4.00 14.93
C ILE A 111 2.14 3.41 16.14
N PRO A 112 1.02 2.67 15.96
CA PRO A 112 0.24 2.16 17.06
C PRO A 112 1.01 1.09 17.86
N ALA A 113 0.81 1.07 19.17
CA ALA A 113 1.36 0.03 20.02
C ALA A 113 0.59 -1.28 19.80
N ARG A 114 1.25 -2.29 19.19
CA ARG A 114 0.65 -3.56 18.77
C ARG A 114 -0.21 -4.25 19.84
N LEU A 115 0.25 -4.24 21.09
CA LEU A 115 -0.41 -4.95 22.19
C LEU A 115 -1.59 -4.17 22.79
N GLU A 116 -1.58 -2.85 22.69
CA GLU A 116 -2.53 -1.97 23.36
C GLU A 116 -3.58 -1.42 22.39
N GLU A 117 -3.17 -1.11 21.17
CA GLU A 117 -4.01 -0.44 20.17
C GLU A 117 -4.44 -1.36 19.01
N GLY A 118 -3.72 -2.45 18.78
CA GLY A 118 -3.97 -3.37 17.67
C GLY A 118 -3.33 -2.93 16.35
N TYR A 119 -3.88 -3.42 15.25
CA TYR A 119 -3.38 -3.18 13.88
C TYR A 119 -4.12 -2.02 13.23
N GLY A 120 -3.36 -1.15 12.57
CA GLY A 120 -3.87 -0.10 11.69
C GLY A 120 -4.50 1.09 12.40
N LEU A 121 -5.14 1.94 11.61
CA LEU A 121 -5.81 3.14 12.10
C LEU A 121 -6.91 2.76 13.10
N ASN A 122 -6.96 3.44 14.25
CA ASN A 122 -7.87 3.11 15.33
C ASN A 122 -8.42 4.38 16.01
N PRO A 123 -9.58 4.30 16.70
CA PRO A 123 -10.22 5.48 17.32
C PRO A 123 -9.37 6.15 18.39
N ILE A 124 -8.58 5.40 19.15
CA ILE A 124 -7.74 5.95 20.23
C ILE A 124 -6.64 6.85 19.65
N ALA A 125 -5.99 6.35 18.59
CA ALA A 125 -4.98 7.10 17.88
C ALA A 125 -5.55 8.36 17.23
N ILE A 126 -6.73 8.27 16.58
CA ILE A 126 -7.41 9.42 15.94
C ILE A 126 -7.75 10.50 16.98
N ASP A 127 -8.29 10.12 18.13
CA ASP A 127 -8.60 11.05 19.22
C ASP A 127 -7.33 11.71 19.79
N THR A 128 -6.26 10.94 19.92
CA THR A 128 -4.95 11.44 20.35
C THR A 128 -4.39 12.47 19.36
N LEU A 129 -4.43 12.16 18.08
CA LEU A 129 -3.97 13.05 17.01
C LEU A 129 -4.83 14.31 16.91
N LYS A 130 -6.16 14.18 17.11
CA LYS A 130 -7.08 15.34 17.17
C LYS A 130 -6.73 16.27 18.30
N LYS A 131 -6.45 15.75 19.50
CA LYS A 131 -6.03 16.55 20.67
C LYS A 131 -4.69 17.25 20.45
N GLN A 132 -3.82 16.71 19.60
CA GLN A 132 -2.57 17.35 19.18
C GLN A 132 -2.76 18.42 18.09
N GLY A 133 -3.99 18.64 17.61
CA GLY A 133 -4.30 19.62 16.58
C GLY A 133 -3.99 19.14 15.15
N VAL A 134 -3.95 17.82 14.91
CA VAL A 134 -3.77 17.27 13.57
C VAL A 134 -4.99 17.58 12.70
N GLU A 135 -4.74 18.06 11.49
CA GLU A 135 -5.74 18.42 10.49
C GLU A 135 -5.77 17.47 9.29
N LEU A 136 -4.63 16.79 9.03
CA LEU A 136 -4.48 15.78 7.99
C LEU A 136 -3.77 14.54 8.53
N ILE A 137 -4.38 13.38 8.36
CA ILE A 137 -3.71 12.08 8.55
C ILE A 137 -3.38 11.51 7.18
N VAL A 138 -2.12 11.12 6.98
CA VAL A 138 -1.68 10.33 5.83
C VAL A 138 -1.27 8.96 6.34
N THR A 139 -2.03 7.93 5.99
CA THR A 139 -1.64 6.57 6.33
C THR A 139 -0.62 6.03 5.35
N VAL A 140 0.27 5.20 5.81
CA VAL A 140 1.23 4.46 5.01
C VAL A 140 1.21 3.00 5.43
N ASP A 141 1.12 2.10 4.46
CA ASP A 141 1.09 0.65 4.69
C ASP A 141 -0.09 0.15 5.54
N CYS A 142 -1.16 0.92 5.59
CA CYS A 142 -2.39 0.56 6.29
C CYS A 142 -3.54 1.49 5.89
N GLY A 143 -4.77 1.09 6.26
CA GLY A 143 -5.93 1.97 6.18
C GLY A 143 -6.96 1.61 5.11
N ILE A 144 -6.64 0.77 4.12
CA ILE A 144 -7.56 0.44 3.01
C ILE A 144 -8.87 -0.23 3.49
N THR A 145 -8.90 -0.75 4.69
CA THR A 145 -10.09 -1.38 5.28
C THR A 145 -10.71 -0.59 6.43
N ALA A 146 -10.21 0.62 6.72
CA ALA A 146 -10.54 1.44 7.88
C ALA A 146 -11.80 2.31 7.65
N ASN A 147 -12.95 1.68 7.30
CA ASN A 147 -14.19 2.40 6.99
C ASN A 147 -14.75 3.20 8.17
N HIS A 148 -14.75 2.58 9.36
CA HIS A 148 -15.22 3.20 10.59
C HIS A 148 -14.33 4.37 11.00
N GLU A 149 -13.02 4.19 10.92
CA GLU A 149 -12.01 5.18 11.27
C GLU A 149 -12.02 6.38 10.31
N ALA A 150 -12.27 6.14 9.02
CA ALA A 150 -12.45 7.20 8.03
C ALA A 150 -13.71 8.05 8.32
N ALA A 151 -14.80 7.41 8.76
CA ALA A 151 -16.00 8.12 9.19
C ALA A 151 -15.71 8.97 10.44
N LEU A 152 -15.00 8.43 11.41
CA LEU A 152 -14.59 9.16 12.62
C LEU A 152 -13.68 10.34 12.31
N CYS A 153 -12.69 10.19 11.42
CA CYS A 153 -11.85 11.30 10.97
C CYS A 153 -12.70 12.44 10.40
N ARG A 154 -13.67 12.11 9.55
CA ARG A 154 -14.58 13.09 8.95
C ARG A 154 -15.44 13.80 10.01
N GLU A 155 -15.99 13.07 10.99
CA GLU A 155 -16.78 13.65 12.09
C GLU A 155 -15.95 14.63 12.94
N LEU A 156 -14.68 14.30 13.15
CA LEU A 156 -13.74 15.14 13.88
C LEU A 156 -13.12 16.28 13.05
N GLY A 157 -13.46 16.38 11.75
CA GLY A 157 -12.88 17.37 10.86
C GLY A 157 -11.39 17.17 10.62
N ILE A 158 -10.94 15.92 10.52
CA ILE A 158 -9.59 15.55 10.10
C ILE A 158 -9.69 14.98 8.69
N ASP A 159 -8.95 15.55 7.75
CA ASP A 159 -8.84 14.95 6.43
C ASP A 159 -7.98 13.68 6.48
N LEU A 160 -8.34 12.69 5.67
CA LEU A 160 -7.64 11.41 5.60
C LEU A 160 -7.16 11.16 4.16
N VAL A 161 -5.89 10.88 4.00
CA VAL A 161 -5.29 10.36 2.78
C VAL A 161 -4.77 8.96 3.10
N ILE A 162 -5.26 7.96 2.40
CA ILE A 162 -4.85 6.57 2.59
C ILE A 162 -3.86 6.20 1.49
N THR A 163 -2.68 5.68 1.88
CA THR A 163 -1.76 5.01 0.97
C THR A 163 -1.48 3.60 1.52
N ASP A 164 -1.85 2.60 0.74
CA ASP A 164 -1.82 1.21 1.17
C ASP A 164 -1.55 0.28 -0.04
N HIS A 165 -1.30 -0.99 0.22
CA HIS A 165 -1.13 -2.03 -0.79
C HIS A 165 -1.78 -3.36 -0.40
N HIS A 166 -2.55 -3.37 0.68
CA HIS A 166 -3.28 -4.56 1.13
C HIS A 166 -4.53 -4.81 0.30
N GLU A 167 -5.07 -6.03 0.40
CA GLU A 167 -6.29 -6.42 -0.32
C GLU A 167 -7.50 -5.57 0.07
N CYS A 168 -8.12 -4.99 -0.94
CA CYS A 168 -9.30 -4.16 -0.79
C CYS A 168 -10.54 -4.99 -0.45
N LYS A 169 -11.35 -4.51 0.50
CA LYS A 169 -12.71 -5.02 0.72
C LYS A 169 -13.68 -4.51 -0.33
N THR A 170 -14.93 -5.00 -0.28
CA THR A 170 -16.00 -4.58 -1.20
C THR A 170 -16.32 -3.08 -1.04
N GLU A 171 -16.33 -2.60 0.21
CA GLU A 171 -16.52 -1.19 0.53
C GLU A 171 -15.19 -0.56 0.89
N LEU A 172 -14.89 0.56 0.25
CA LEU A 172 -13.67 1.34 0.47
C LEU A 172 -13.93 2.49 1.44
N PRO A 173 -12.95 2.88 2.26
CA PRO A 173 -13.07 4.03 3.15
C PRO A 173 -13.32 5.32 2.38
N GLN A 174 -14.15 6.20 2.94
CA GLN A 174 -14.35 7.55 2.40
C GLN A 174 -13.25 8.48 2.91
N ALA A 175 -12.25 8.72 2.08
CA ALA A 175 -11.11 9.57 2.36
C ALA A 175 -10.97 10.68 1.31
N ALA A 176 -10.14 11.69 1.57
CA ALA A 176 -9.83 12.75 0.61
C ALA A 176 -9.10 12.20 -0.63
N ALA A 177 -8.29 11.16 -0.43
CA ALA A 177 -7.69 10.36 -1.48
C ALA A 177 -7.40 8.95 -0.96
N LEU A 178 -7.49 7.97 -1.87
CA LEU A 178 -7.24 6.58 -1.55
C LEU A 178 -6.36 5.96 -2.64
N VAL A 179 -5.09 5.76 -2.32
CA VAL A 179 -4.08 5.24 -3.24
C VAL A 179 -3.77 3.80 -2.85
N ASP A 180 -4.17 2.87 -3.71
CA ASP A 180 -3.91 1.46 -3.52
C ASP A 180 -3.95 0.73 -4.87
N PRO A 181 -2.91 -0.06 -5.24
CA PRO A 181 -2.87 -0.77 -6.51
C PRO A 181 -3.88 -1.92 -6.63
N HIS A 182 -4.42 -2.43 -5.51
CA HIS A 182 -5.40 -3.52 -5.49
C HIS A 182 -6.85 -3.06 -5.62
N ARG A 183 -7.07 -1.77 -5.82
CA ARG A 183 -8.43 -1.24 -6.08
C ARG A 183 -8.99 -1.83 -7.37
N LYS A 184 -10.23 -2.30 -7.32
CA LYS A 184 -10.93 -2.88 -8.49
C LYS A 184 -11.22 -1.89 -9.61
N ASP A 185 -11.30 -0.61 -9.28
CA ASP A 185 -11.50 0.51 -10.21
C ASP A 185 -10.18 1.12 -10.70
N GLN A 186 -9.03 0.53 -10.33
CA GLN A 186 -7.71 0.94 -10.84
C GLN A 186 -7.67 0.74 -12.36
N PRO A 187 -7.27 1.75 -13.16
CA PRO A 187 -7.03 1.58 -14.60
C PRO A 187 -5.99 0.49 -14.88
N GLN A 188 -6.28 -0.36 -15.87
CA GLN A 188 -5.34 -1.41 -16.30
C GLN A 188 -4.26 -0.84 -17.22
#